data_fc0051275a3d718300e6def44293acff
#
_entry.id   fc0051275a3d718300e6def44293acff
#
_cell.length_a   1.000
_cell.length_b   1.000
_cell.length_c   1.000
_cell.angle_alpha   90.00
_cell.angle_beta   90.00
_cell.angle_gamma   90.00
#
_symmetry.space_group_name_H-M   'P 1'
#
loop_
_entity.id
_entity.type
_entity.pdbx_description
1 polymer ?
#
loop_
_entity_poly.entity_id
_entity_poly.type
_entity_poly.pdbx_seq_one_letter_code
_entity_poly.pdbx_strand_id
1 'polypeptide(L)'
;MNNDPNLEDVWWVELDLPAGHYEYEYLLINGNRISDPLSRRLTNGKTRIEIGAGGASTADNFSWQSDGYFRPELDTLIIYELHVDDFAAQGNGQGKFEDVIGRLDHLKSAGINAIELLPVTDFPGSHSWGYDPHLMSAVESSYGTPEEFKELVDEAHIRGMAVIMDMVWNHIRSSSP
;
A
#
# COMPACT_ATOMS: atom_id res chain seq x y z
N MET A 1 4.62 -8.48 26.95
CA MET A 1 4.51 -9.53 25.93
C MET A 1 4.94 -10.84 26.54
N ASN A 2 4.32 -11.95 26.13
CA ASN A 2 4.68 -13.29 26.55
C ASN A 2 5.56 -13.93 25.47
N ASN A 3 6.57 -14.72 25.87
CA ASN A 3 7.33 -15.52 24.92
C ASN A 3 6.51 -16.74 24.50
N ASP A 4 6.52 -17.11 23.21
CA ASP A 4 5.85 -18.32 22.76
C ASP A 4 6.68 -19.56 23.14
N PRO A 5 6.13 -20.51 23.86
CA PRO A 5 6.90 -21.67 24.32
C PRO A 5 7.30 -22.66 23.20
N ASN A 6 6.70 -22.55 22.02
CA ASN A 6 6.90 -23.43 20.89
C ASN A 6 7.70 -22.79 19.74
N LEU A 7 7.88 -21.47 19.79
CA LEU A 7 8.55 -20.69 18.74
C LEU A 7 9.64 -19.85 19.36
N GLU A 8 10.88 -20.12 19.00
CA GLU A 8 12.04 -19.36 19.45
C GLU A 8 11.94 -17.90 18.94
N ASP A 9 12.21 -16.96 19.85
CA ASP A 9 12.17 -15.51 19.57
C ASP A 9 10.82 -14.91 19.15
N VAL A 10 9.72 -15.63 19.32
CA VAL A 10 8.37 -15.10 19.09
C VAL A 10 7.76 -14.59 20.40
N TRP A 11 7.32 -13.36 20.37
CA TRP A 11 6.66 -12.68 21.47
C TRP A 11 5.24 -12.30 21.09
N TRP A 12 4.29 -12.54 21.97
CA TRP A 12 2.88 -12.22 21.73
C TRP A 12 2.25 -11.49 22.91
N VAL A 13 1.20 -10.75 22.63
CA VAL A 13 0.30 -10.13 23.61
C VAL A 13 -1.11 -10.16 23.06
N GLU A 14 -2.05 -10.51 23.91
CA GLU A 14 -3.48 -10.41 23.63
C GLU A 14 -4.02 -9.16 24.32
N LEU A 15 -4.76 -8.35 23.58
CA LEU A 15 -5.38 -7.13 24.07
C LEU A 15 -6.88 -7.20 23.79
N ASP A 16 -7.68 -6.98 24.82
CA ASP A 16 -9.13 -6.84 24.68
C ASP A 16 -9.44 -5.39 24.27
N LEU A 17 -9.63 -5.18 22.98
CA LEU A 17 -9.88 -3.87 22.41
C LEU A 17 -11.30 -3.81 21.83
N PRO A 18 -12.12 -2.81 22.17
CA PRO A 18 -13.38 -2.54 21.49
C PRO A 18 -13.21 -2.34 19.99
N ALA A 19 -14.32 -2.44 19.24
CA ALA A 19 -14.31 -2.06 17.83
C ALA A 19 -13.86 -0.60 17.67
N GLY A 20 -12.95 -0.35 16.72
CA GLY A 20 -12.38 0.98 16.49
C GLY A 20 -11.06 0.96 15.73
N HIS A 21 -10.51 2.15 15.55
CA HIS A 21 -9.20 2.35 14.94
C HIS A 21 -8.15 2.58 16.02
N TYR A 22 -7.02 1.90 15.91
CA TYR A 22 -5.92 1.99 16.85
C TYR A 22 -4.61 2.24 16.14
N GLU A 23 -3.75 3.01 16.79
CA GLU A 23 -2.37 3.21 16.37
C GLU A 23 -1.45 2.58 17.42
N TYR A 24 -0.42 1.87 16.97
CA TYR A 24 0.56 1.29 17.87
C TYR A 24 1.97 1.37 17.35
N GLU A 25 2.91 1.22 18.25
CA GLU A 25 4.33 1.10 18.00
C GLU A 25 4.91 0.05 18.94
N TYR A 26 5.98 -0.58 18.54
CA TYR A 26 6.78 -1.40 19.43
C TYR A 26 7.77 -0.50 20.20
N LEU A 27 7.85 -0.70 21.52
CA LEU A 27 8.87 -0.10 22.37
C LEU A 27 9.98 -1.13 22.59
N LEU A 28 11.14 -0.88 22.01
CA LEU A 28 12.30 -1.74 22.14
C LEU A 28 12.98 -1.57 23.50
N ILE A 29 13.80 -2.55 23.90
CA ILE A 29 14.52 -2.55 25.18
C ILE A 29 15.47 -1.36 25.35
N ASN A 30 15.98 -0.82 24.23
CA ASN A 30 16.83 0.37 24.20
C ASN A 30 16.04 1.69 24.31
N GLY A 31 14.72 1.64 24.45
CA GLY A 31 13.84 2.80 24.54
C GLY A 31 13.38 3.38 23.19
N ASN A 32 13.83 2.84 22.07
CA ASN A 32 13.39 3.27 20.75
C ASN A 32 11.95 2.77 20.48
N ARG A 33 11.20 3.60 19.76
CA ARG A 33 9.88 3.23 19.24
C ARG A 33 10.01 2.96 17.76
N ILE A 34 9.38 1.88 17.32
CA ILE A 34 9.35 1.51 15.91
C ILE A 34 7.93 1.12 15.51
N SER A 35 7.58 1.41 14.26
CA SER A 35 6.37 0.86 13.64
C SER A 35 6.53 -0.64 13.43
N ASP A 36 5.44 -1.35 13.27
CA ASP A 36 5.48 -2.75 12.91
C ASP A 36 6.10 -2.90 11.49
N PRO A 37 7.20 -3.64 11.33
CA PRO A 37 7.81 -3.88 10.03
C PRO A 37 6.87 -4.55 9.01
N LEU A 38 5.83 -5.24 9.47
CA LEU A 38 4.81 -5.89 8.67
C LEU A 38 3.52 -5.05 8.54
N SER A 39 3.57 -3.79 8.97
CA SER A 39 2.43 -2.89 8.83
C SER A 39 2.01 -2.74 7.36
N ARG A 40 0.72 -2.82 7.11
CA ARG A 40 0.12 -2.53 5.80
C ARG A 40 -0.32 -1.08 5.66
N ARG A 41 -0.43 -0.37 6.78
CA ARG A 41 -0.91 1.01 6.84
C ARG A 41 -0.25 1.77 7.96
N LEU A 42 0.28 2.94 7.63
CA LEU A 42 0.77 3.89 8.61
C LEU A 42 -0.17 5.10 8.72
N THR A 43 -0.19 5.70 9.90
CA THR A 43 -0.78 7.01 10.16
C THR A 43 0.17 7.76 11.08
N ASN A 44 0.64 8.92 10.64
CA ASN A 44 1.64 9.70 11.40
C ASN A 44 2.88 8.88 11.81
N GLY A 45 3.33 7.98 10.93
CA GLY A 45 4.48 7.11 11.18
C GLY A 45 4.22 5.95 12.14
N LYS A 46 2.99 5.71 12.59
CA LYS A 46 2.60 4.59 13.45
C LYS A 46 1.79 3.56 12.71
N THR A 47 1.93 2.31 13.09
CA THR A 47 1.10 1.23 12.57
C THR A 47 -0.36 1.46 12.93
N ARG A 48 -1.23 1.42 11.95
CA ARG A 48 -2.68 1.53 12.15
C ARG A 48 -3.35 0.18 11.91
N ILE A 49 -4.22 -0.19 12.85
CA ILE A 49 -5.11 -1.35 12.74
C ILE A 49 -6.56 -0.94 12.97
N GLU A 50 -7.47 -1.72 12.40
CA GLU A 50 -8.89 -1.60 12.62
C GLU A 50 -9.41 -2.89 13.28
N ILE A 51 -10.18 -2.74 14.36
CA ILE A 51 -10.85 -3.83 15.05
C ILE A 51 -12.33 -3.77 14.72
N GLY A 52 -12.85 -4.82 14.11
CA GLY A 52 -14.28 -4.95 13.83
C GLY A 52 -15.12 -5.26 15.05
N ALA A 53 -16.45 -5.23 14.92
CA ALA A 53 -17.40 -5.47 15.99
C ALA A 53 -17.29 -6.86 16.67
N GLY A 54 -16.60 -7.81 16.05
CA GLY A 54 -16.31 -9.14 16.61
C GLY A 54 -14.94 -9.27 17.28
N GLY A 55 -14.21 -8.17 17.46
CA GLY A 55 -12.83 -8.19 18.00
C GLY A 55 -11.77 -8.64 16.99
N ALA A 56 -12.15 -9.13 15.82
CA ALA A 56 -11.21 -9.50 14.76
C ALA A 56 -10.74 -8.27 14.00
N SER A 57 -9.46 -8.24 13.63
CA SER A 57 -8.96 -7.25 12.66
C SER A 57 -9.70 -7.42 11.33
N THR A 58 -10.28 -6.34 10.80
CA THR A 58 -10.98 -6.33 9.50
C THR A 58 -10.02 -6.09 8.35
N ALA A 59 -8.81 -6.62 8.45
CA ALA A 59 -7.65 -6.25 7.61
C ALA A 59 -7.86 -6.41 6.10
N ASP A 60 -8.90 -7.07 5.63
CA ASP A 60 -9.15 -7.21 4.19
C ASP A 60 -10.62 -7.55 3.88
N ASN A 61 -11.45 -6.50 3.80
CA ASN A 61 -12.86 -6.61 3.37
C ASN A 61 -13.08 -6.08 1.94
N PHE A 62 -11.99 -5.90 1.16
CA PHE A 62 -12.13 -5.41 -0.21
C PHE A 62 -12.82 -6.46 -1.09
N SER A 63 -13.86 -6.04 -1.81
CA SER A 63 -14.60 -6.90 -2.73
C SER A 63 -14.22 -6.55 -4.16
N TRP A 64 -13.43 -7.40 -4.79
CA TRP A 64 -13.03 -7.25 -6.19
C TRP A 64 -14.24 -7.33 -7.11
N GLN A 65 -14.33 -6.42 -8.08
CA GLN A 65 -15.40 -6.36 -9.08
C GLN A 65 -14.93 -6.83 -10.45
N SER A 66 -13.63 -6.98 -10.64
CA SER A 66 -13.01 -7.40 -11.89
C SER A 66 -12.99 -8.93 -12.07
N ASP A 67 -13.98 -9.64 -11.55
CA ASP A 67 -14.12 -11.07 -11.72
C ASP A 67 -14.05 -11.46 -13.21
N GLY A 68 -13.18 -12.42 -13.52
CA GLY A 68 -12.95 -12.85 -14.91
C GLY A 68 -11.97 -11.98 -15.71
N TYR A 69 -11.26 -11.06 -15.05
CA TYR A 69 -10.18 -10.36 -15.69
C TYR A 69 -9.07 -11.31 -16.15
N PHE A 70 -8.65 -11.15 -17.40
CA PHE A 70 -7.47 -11.79 -17.97
C PHE A 70 -6.50 -10.72 -18.43
N ARG A 71 -5.28 -10.76 -17.92
CA ARG A 71 -4.24 -9.82 -18.34
C ARG A 71 -3.98 -9.95 -19.84
N PRO A 72 -3.61 -8.86 -20.54
CA PRO A 72 -3.12 -8.94 -21.91
C PRO A 72 -1.88 -9.85 -22.01
N GLU A 73 -1.65 -10.44 -23.19
CA GLU A 73 -0.43 -11.20 -23.46
C GLU A 73 0.80 -10.30 -23.36
N LEU A 74 1.92 -10.83 -22.86
CA LEU A 74 3.11 -10.04 -22.55
C LEU A 74 3.69 -9.32 -23.78
N ASP A 75 3.63 -9.96 -24.96
CA ASP A 75 4.10 -9.41 -26.22
C ASP A 75 3.17 -8.36 -26.83
N THR A 76 1.98 -8.17 -26.27
CA THR A 76 1.00 -7.18 -26.70
C THR A 76 0.88 -6.00 -25.75
N LEU A 77 1.69 -5.97 -24.68
CA LEU A 77 1.63 -4.88 -23.71
C LEU A 77 2.08 -3.55 -24.31
N ILE A 78 1.24 -2.55 -24.09
CA ILE A 78 1.56 -1.14 -24.31
C ILE A 78 1.52 -0.51 -22.93
N ILE A 79 2.71 -0.36 -22.35
CA ILE A 79 2.89 0.04 -20.94
C ILE A 79 3.01 1.55 -20.85
N TYR A 80 2.29 2.14 -19.91
CA TYR A 80 2.48 3.52 -19.50
C TYR A 80 3.02 3.54 -18.07
N GLU A 81 4.27 3.96 -17.93
CA GLU A 81 4.89 4.15 -16.61
C GLU A 81 4.45 5.49 -16.03
N LEU A 82 4.07 5.50 -14.76
CA LEU A 82 3.63 6.70 -14.08
C LEU A 82 4.06 6.73 -12.60
N HIS A 83 4.35 7.95 -12.13
CA HIS A 83 4.46 8.29 -10.73
C HIS A 83 3.11 8.86 -10.27
N VAL A 84 2.53 8.29 -9.21
CA VAL A 84 1.17 8.61 -8.77
C VAL A 84 0.99 10.12 -8.54
N ASP A 85 1.90 10.72 -7.77
CA ASP A 85 1.84 12.14 -7.45
C ASP A 85 1.95 13.01 -8.72
N ASP A 86 3.00 12.82 -9.51
CA ASP A 86 3.27 13.67 -10.70
C ASP A 86 2.19 13.53 -11.78
N PHE A 87 1.73 12.30 -12.03
CA PHE A 87 0.73 12.04 -13.07
C PHE A 87 -0.65 12.59 -12.71
N ALA A 88 -1.02 12.47 -11.44
CA ALA A 88 -2.37 12.73 -10.98
C ALA A 88 -2.54 14.09 -10.30
N ALA A 89 -1.45 14.76 -9.92
CA ALA A 89 -1.49 16.06 -9.25
C ALA A 89 -2.37 17.08 -9.97
N GLN A 90 -3.22 17.76 -9.21
CA GLN A 90 -4.05 18.86 -9.69
C GLN A 90 -3.71 20.15 -8.93
N GLY A 91 -3.28 21.16 -9.69
CA GLY A 91 -2.88 22.44 -9.09
C GLY A 91 -1.64 22.29 -8.20
N ASN A 92 -1.77 22.66 -6.92
CA ASN A 92 -0.70 22.53 -5.91
C ASN A 92 -0.90 21.30 -4.98
N GLY A 93 -1.84 20.41 -5.30
CA GLY A 93 -2.12 19.21 -4.53
C GLY A 93 -1.20 18.03 -4.93
N GLN A 94 -1.09 17.05 -4.04
CA GLN A 94 -0.48 15.76 -4.35
C GLN A 94 -1.49 14.89 -5.11
N GLY A 95 -1.01 14.14 -6.12
CA GLY A 95 -1.82 13.14 -6.80
C GLY A 95 -2.06 11.92 -5.92
N LYS A 96 -3.23 11.32 -6.06
CA LYS A 96 -3.68 10.17 -5.30
C LYS A 96 -4.13 9.03 -6.21
N PHE A 97 -4.34 7.85 -5.64
CA PHE A 97 -4.86 6.69 -6.37
C PHE A 97 -6.20 7.00 -7.05
N GLU A 98 -7.11 7.69 -6.36
CA GLU A 98 -8.39 8.10 -6.94
C GLU A 98 -8.27 9.03 -8.16
N ASP A 99 -7.26 9.90 -8.16
CA ASP A 99 -6.97 10.80 -9.28
C ASP A 99 -6.43 10.02 -10.50
N VAL A 100 -5.63 8.96 -10.26
CA VAL A 100 -5.18 8.04 -11.32
C VAL A 100 -6.38 7.30 -11.91
N ILE A 101 -7.29 6.78 -11.06
CA ILE A 101 -8.54 6.12 -11.49
C ILE A 101 -9.30 7.02 -12.46
N GLY A 102 -9.44 8.31 -12.12
CA GLY A 102 -10.12 9.28 -12.95
C GLY A 102 -9.50 9.49 -14.35
N ARG A 103 -8.27 9.01 -14.59
CA ARG A 103 -7.54 9.14 -15.86
C ARG A 103 -7.37 7.82 -16.63
N LEU A 104 -7.81 6.68 -16.08
CA LEU A 104 -7.67 5.37 -16.73
C LEU A 104 -8.35 5.31 -18.12
N ASP A 105 -9.52 5.93 -18.27
CA ASP A 105 -10.23 5.96 -19.56
C ASP A 105 -9.45 6.74 -20.62
N HIS A 106 -8.74 7.79 -20.22
CA HIS A 106 -7.85 8.53 -21.11
C HIS A 106 -6.68 7.64 -21.58
N LEU A 107 -6.01 6.95 -20.67
CA LEU A 107 -4.94 6.02 -21.02
C LEU A 107 -5.44 4.89 -21.94
N LYS A 108 -6.60 4.31 -21.61
CA LYS A 108 -7.22 3.30 -22.47
C LYS A 108 -7.52 3.82 -23.88
N SER A 109 -8.04 5.04 -24.00
CA SER A 109 -8.33 5.65 -25.30
C SER A 109 -7.06 5.92 -26.15
N ALA A 110 -5.91 6.07 -25.49
CA ALA A 110 -4.60 6.18 -26.14
C ALA A 110 -4.01 4.81 -26.53
N GLY A 111 -4.71 3.70 -26.27
CA GLY A 111 -4.27 2.35 -26.60
C GLY A 111 -3.42 1.68 -25.52
N ILE A 112 -3.25 2.30 -24.34
CA ILE A 112 -2.54 1.71 -23.21
C ILE A 112 -3.34 0.54 -22.65
N ASN A 113 -2.68 -0.58 -22.41
CA ASN A 113 -3.28 -1.78 -21.82
C ASN A 113 -2.54 -2.30 -20.58
N ALA A 114 -1.54 -1.56 -20.14
CA ALA A 114 -0.88 -1.78 -18.84
C ALA A 114 -0.40 -0.44 -18.27
N ILE A 115 -0.54 -0.28 -16.95
CA ILE A 115 0.12 0.80 -16.22
C ILE A 115 1.24 0.21 -15.37
N GLU A 116 2.39 0.85 -15.35
CA GLU A 116 3.50 0.55 -14.46
C GLU A 116 3.61 1.68 -13.44
N LEU A 117 3.39 1.34 -12.19
CA LEU A 117 3.46 2.30 -11.10
C LEU A 117 4.88 2.35 -10.56
N LEU A 118 5.50 3.54 -10.51
CA LEU A 118 6.67 3.75 -9.68
C LEU A 118 6.34 3.31 -8.25
N PRO A 119 7.35 3.01 -7.41
CA PRO A 119 7.10 2.39 -6.11
C PRO A 119 6.04 3.10 -5.29
N VAL A 120 5.02 2.35 -4.88
CA VAL A 120 3.89 2.84 -4.06
C VAL A 120 4.01 2.39 -2.60
N THR A 121 5.16 1.84 -2.23
CA THR A 121 5.47 1.48 -0.84
C THR A 121 5.82 2.72 -0.02
N ASP A 122 5.58 2.65 1.29
CA ASP A 122 5.84 3.75 2.22
C ASP A 122 7.29 4.25 2.14
N PHE A 123 7.44 5.55 1.98
CA PHE A 123 8.72 6.26 1.94
C PHE A 123 8.70 7.47 2.88
N PRO A 124 9.87 7.95 3.35
CA PRO A 124 9.91 9.10 4.23
C PRO A 124 9.70 10.41 3.49
N GLY A 125 8.99 11.32 4.12
CA GLY A 125 8.71 12.65 3.57
C GLY A 125 7.39 12.70 2.83
N SER A 126 7.18 13.76 2.04
CA SER A 126 5.93 14.00 1.34
C SER A 126 6.03 13.83 -0.18
N HIS A 127 7.23 13.63 -0.71
CA HIS A 127 7.49 13.46 -2.13
C HIS A 127 8.76 12.65 -2.33
N SER A 128 8.66 11.54 -3.05
CA SER A 128 9.78 10.69 -3.44
C SER A 128 9.33 9.84 -4.63
N TRP A 129 10.29 9.40 -5.45
CA TRP A 129 10.01 8.37 -6.46
C TRP A 129 9.82 6.97 -5.85
N GLY A 130 10.01 6.83 -4.52
CA GLY A 130 9.75 5.59 -3.80
C GLY A 130 10.88 4.57 -3.80
N TYR A 131 12.04 4.90 -4.40
CA TYR A 131 13.21 3.99 -4.46
C TYR A 131 14.05 3.95 -3.17
N ASP A 132 13.57 4.56 -2.10
CA ASP A 132 14.13 4.49 -0.74
C ASP A 132 13.07 4.03 0.27
N PRO A 133 12.49 2.84 0.10
CA PRO A 133 11.35 2.40 0.89
C PRO A 133 11.68 2.34 2.38
N HIS A 134 10.72 2.77 3.19
CA HIS A 134 10.80 2.69 4.65
C HIS A 134 10.10 1.42 5.16
N LEU A 135 8.90 1.12 4.66
CA LEU A 135 8.18 -0.12 4.92
C LEU A 135 7.73 -0.77 3.60
N MET A 136 8.23 -1.98 3.34
CA MET A 136 7.93 -2.71 2.11
C MET A 136 6.50 -3.22 2.00
N SER A 137 5.81 -3.41 3.13
CA SER A 137 4.46 -3.96 3.22
C SER A 137 3.37 -2.89 3.36
N ALA A 138 3.74 -1.64 3.59
CA ALA A 138 2.80 -0.53 3.71
C ALA A 138 2.69 0.24 2.39
N VAL A 139 1.49 0.69 2.10
CA VAL A 139 1.22 1.63 1.00
C VAL A 139 1.58 3.05 1.43
N GLU A 140 2.11 3.85 0.51
CA GLU A 140 2.41 5.26 0.75
C GLU A 140 1.13 6.04 1.10
N SER A 141 1.11 6.55 2.32
CA SER A 141 -0.10 7.15 2.90
C SER A 141 -0.53 8.47 2.25
N SER A 142 0.40 9.17 1.60
CA SER A 142 0.08 10.39 0.84
C SER A 142 -0.66 10.10 -0.47
N TYR A 143 -0.52 8.90 -1.03
CA TYR A 143 -1.25 8.47 -2.22
C TYR A 143 -2.65 7.94 -1.90
N GLY A 144 -2.86 7.46 -0.68
CA GLY A 144 -4.14 6.94 -0.22
C GLY A 144 -4.02 5.76 0.75
N THR A 145 -5.11 5.02 0.86
CA THR A 145 -5.24 3.83 1.70
C THR A 145 -4.95 2.55 0.92
N PRO A 146 -4.66 1.43 1.59
CA PRO A 146 -4.57 0.12 0.92
C PRO A 146 -5.84 -0.25 0.14
N GLU A 147 -7.01 0.16 0.61
CA GLU A 147 -8.29 -0.06 -0.05
C GLU A 147 -8.38 0.74 -1.35
N GLU A 148 -8.00 2.02 -1.34
CA GLU A 148 -7.96 2.87 -2.54
C GLU A 148 -6.92 2.38 -3.56
N PHE A 149 -5.80 1.82 -3.09
CA PHE A 149 -4.85 1.15 -4.00
C PHE A 149 -5.45 -0.08 -4.67
N LYS A 150 -6.19 -0.91 -3.92
CA LYS A 150 -6.92 -2.06 -4.50
C LYS A 150 -8.00 -1.60 -5.48
N GLU A 151 -8.69 -0.51 -5.18
CA GLU A 151 -9.67 0.08 -6.08
C GLU A 151 -9.02 0.53 -7.40
N LEU A 152 -7.85 1.15 -7.36
CA LEU A 152 -7.09 1.47 -8.57
C LEU A 152 -6.78 0.22 -9.41
N VAL A 153 -6.33 -0.85 -8.76
CA VAL A 153 -6.05 -2.12 -9.45
C VAL A 153 -7.31 -2.71 -10.06
N ASP A 154 -8.40 -2.74 -9.32
CA ASP A 154 -9.69 -3.27 -9.75
C ASP A 154 -10.25 -2.49 -10.94
N GLU A 155 -10.24 -1.17 -10.87
CA GLU A 155 -10.68 -0.27 -11.93
C GLU A 155 -9.83 -0.36 -13.21
N ALA A 156 -8.51 -0.59 -13.05
CA ALA A 156 -7.65 -0.89 -14.20
C ALA A 156 -8.04 -2.23 -14.84
N HIS A 157 -8.25 -3.27 -14.03
CA HIS A 157 -8.64 -4.61 -14.49
C HIS A 157 -10.01 -4.60 -15.18
N ILE A 158 -11.01 -3.88 -14.66
CA ILE A 158 -12.34 -3.70 -15.29
C ILE A 158 -12.18 -3.12 -16.70
N ARG A 159 -11.16 -2.26 -16.91
CA ARG A 159 -10.84 -1.68 -18.22
C ARG A 159 -9.97 -2.57 -19.10
N GLY A 160 -9.61 -3.77 -18.64
CA GLY A 160 -8.72 -4.70 -19.34
C GLY A 160 -7.25 -4.25 -19.34
N MET A 161 -6.86 -3.42 -18.39
CA MET A 161 -5.48 -2.92 -18.23
C MET A 161 -4.78 -3.71 -17.13
N ALA A 162 -3.55 -4.18 -17.39
CA ALA A 162 -2.70 -4.75 -16.35
C ALA A 162 -2.12 -3.67 -15.45
N VAL A 163 -1.83 -4.04 -14.20
CA VAL A 163 -1.06 -3.19 -13.27
C VAL A 163 0.26 -3.87 -12.96
N ILE A 164 1.35 -3.16 -13.17
CA ILE A 164 2.71 -3.57 -12.89
C ILE A 164 3.21 -2.69 -11.75
N MET A 165 3.85 -3.29 -10.77
CA MET A 165 4.49 -2.56 -9.68
C MET A 165 6.00 -2.58 -9.85
N ASP A 166 6.61 -1.41 -9.96
CA ASP A 166 8.05 -1.27 -9.81
C ASP A 166 8.40 -1.37 -8.32
N MET A 167 9.31 -2.27 -7.98
CA MET A 167 9.62 -2.60 -6.59
C MET A 167 11.12 -2.69 -6.37
N VAL A 168 11.57 -2.09 -5.27
CA VAL A 168 12.97 -2.16 -4.81
C VAL A 168 13.09 -3.32 -3.81
N TRP A 169 13.80 -4.38 -4.21
CA TRP A 169 13.99 -5.57 -3.35
C TRP A 169 15.40 -5.69 -2.76
N ASN A 170 16.32 -4.84 -3.19
CA ASN A 170 17.75 -4.96 -2.87
C ASN A 170 18.20 -4.06 -1.70
N HIS A 171 17.40 -3.11 -1.28
CA HIS A 171 17.66 -2.26 -0.13
C HIS A 171 16.39 -1.69 0.48
N ILE A 172 16.50 -1.25 1.71
CA ILE A 172 15.54 -0.42 2.44
C ILE A 172 16.30 0.74 3.06
N ARG A 173 15.58 1.78 3.44
CA ARG A 173 16.17 2.93 4.11
C ARG A 173 16.75 2.54 5.47
N SER A 174 17.87 3.18 5.86
CA SER A 174 18.54 2.92 7.15
C SER A 174 17.69 3.24 8.38
N SER A 175 16.61 4.02 8.23
CA SER A 175 15.63 4.33 9.28
C SER A 175 14.46 3.35 9.31
N SER A 176 14.43 2.34 8.46
CA SER A 176 13.43 1.26 8.50
C SER A 176 13.50 0.53 9.84
N PRO A 177 12.35 0.17 10.45
CA PRO A 177 12.28 -0.54 11.71
C PRO A 177 12.89 -1.94 11.67
#